data_1f0b43c5a0cd6073cd4de5b6455c6eee
#
_entry.id   1f0b43c5a0cd6073cd4de5b6455c6eee
#
_cell.length_a   1.000
_cell.length_b   1.000
_cell.length_c   1.000
_cell.angle_alpha   90.00
_cell.angle_beta   90.00
_cell.angle_gamma   90.00
#
_symmetry.space_group_name_H-M   'P 1'
#
loop_
_entity.id
_entity.type
_entity.pdbx_description
1 polymer ?
#
loop_
_entity_poly.entity_id
_entity_poly.type
_entity_poly.pdbx_seq_one_letter_code
_entity_poly.pdbx_strand_id
1 'polypeptide(L)'
;MEFDRNVLLYGDVEEVKDEAGNVIGYKEADDYENQWFIGHDTEQIWDYERDGVWQLGEEEEASKYGNKPGDFKYVDQNGDGVLDTKDKTFQGYKTPRYVWSWRNEFVFFKNLSLSFMMYSHIGQYGTFNRAANTGGMYDRYTIVDIPRWNKDNPTDDYARIGSTNKGNNYVKKTFVRMENITLSYSVPNNLLKKFSVQNMRFSLAVRNPFVITGWDFGDPEGGDTTLRTVNFGVNFTL
;
A
#
# COMPACT_ATOMS: atom_id res chain seq x y z
N MET A 1 5.07 -3.23 19.53
CA MET A 1 5.24 -2.18 18.52
C MET A 1 6.57 -2.44 17.88
N GLU A 2 6.60 -2.75 16.61
CA GLU A 2 7.81 -3.07 15.87
C GLU A 2 8.13 -1.91 14.94
N PHE A 3 9.39 -1.47 14.93
CA PHE A 3 9.89 -0.42 14.05
C PHE A 3 10.82 -1.07 13.05
N ASP A 4 10.45 -1.06 11.80
CA ASP A 4 11.32 -1.54 10.73
C ASP A 4 12.17 -0.38 10.20
N ARG A 5 13.48 -0.54 10.27
CA ARG A 5 14.47 0.40 9.75
C ARG A 5 15.66 -0.37 9.18
N ASN A 6 15.62 -0.59 7.89
CA ASN A 6 16.77 -1.05 7.13
C ASN A 6 17.51 0.14 6.52
N VAL A 7 18.44 0.71 7.27
CA VAL A 7 19.21 1.87 6.83
C VAL A 7 20.48 1.41 6.12
N LEU A 8 20.71 1.89 4.91
CA LEU A 8 21.95 1.69 4.19
C LEU A 8 23.09 2.44 4.89
N LEU A 9 24.10 1.71 5.34
CA LEU A 9 25.25 2.28 6.03
C LEU A 9 26.40 2.60 5.09
N TYR A 10 26.54 1.84 4.01
CA TYR A 10 27.61 1.97 3.01
C TYR A 10 27.00 1.91 1.62
N GLY A 11 27.44 2.80 0.75
CA GLY A 11 27.03 2.88 -0.65
C GLY A 11 28.07 2.30 -1.61
N ASP A 12 27.92 2.63 -2.87
CA ASP A 12 28.90 2.37 -3.89
C ASP A 12 30.16 3.24 -3.69
N VAL A 13 31.23 2.89 -4.38
CA VAL A 13 32.51 3.61 -4.29
C VAL A 13 32.82 4.30 -5.61
N GLU A 14 32.83 5.62 -5.59
CA GLU A 14 33.25 6.45 -6.73
C GLU A 14 34.72 6.83 -6.66
N GLU A 15 35.39 6.78 -7.79
CA GLU A 15 36.78 7.29 -7.93
C GLU A 15 36.77 8.82 -7.88
N VAL A 16 37.57 9.38 -7.00
CA VAL A 16 37.87 10.83 -6.99
C VAL A 16 39.10 11.03 -7.86
N LYS A 17 38.96 11.85 -8.93
CA LYS A 17 40.04 12.13 -9.89
C LYS A 17 40.52 13.58 -9.74
N ASP A 18 41.82 13.79 -9.99
CA ASP A 18 42.40 15.13 -10.11
C ASP A 18 42.07 15.78 -11.49
N GLU A 19 42.46 17.02 -11.68
CA GLU A 19 42.25 17.76 -12.95
C GLU A 19 42.94 17.09 -14.16
N ALA A 20 43.96 16.25 -13.91
CA ALA A 20 44.66 15.48 -14.92
C ALA A 20 44.03 14.09 -15.20
N GLY A 21 42.93 13.73 -14.46
CA GLY A 21 42.23 12.48 -14.61
C GLY A 21 42.83 11.31 -13.81
N ASN A 22 43.82 11.51 -12.95
CA ASN A 22 44.39 10.46 -12.12
C ASN A 22 43.50 10.24 -10.89
N VAL A 23 43.31 8.96 -10.50
CA VAL A 23 42.58 8.60 -9.28
C VAL A 23 43.40 9.00 -8.06
N ILE A 24 42.89 9.94 -7.26
CA ILE A 24 43.51 10.44 -6.04
C ILE A 24 42.84 9.92 -4.75
N GLY A 25 41.73 9.22 -4.89
CA GLY A 25 41.01 8.66 -3.75
C GLY A 25 39.70 7.99 -4.17
N TYR A 26 39.00 7.55 -3.16
CA TYR A 26 37.65 6.96 -3.30
C TYR A 26 36.71 7.62 -2.29
N LYS A 27 35.47 7.86 -2.67
CA LYS A 27 34.41 8.29 -1.78
C LYS A 27 33.22 7.37 -1.89
N GLU A 28 32.47 7.25 -0.84
CA GLU A 28 31.17 6.58 -0.88
C GLU A 28 30.18 7.46 -1.66
N ALA A 29 29.35 6.81 -2.45
CA ALA A 29 28.34 7.45 -3.26
C ALA A 29 26.99 6.72 -3.14
N ASP A 30 25.94 7.49 -3.37
CA ASP A 30 24.58 6.94 -3.48
C ASP A 30 24.43 6.17 -4.79
N ASP A 31 23.73 5.04 -4.74
CA ASP A 31 23.37 4.24 -5.90
C ASP A 31 22.01 4.70 -6.45
N TYR A 32 22.07 5.59 -7.43
CA TYR A 32 20.86 6.14 -8.09
C TYR A 32 20.16 5.12 -8.99
N GLU A 33 20.87 4.10 -9.47
CA GLU A 33 20.28 3.07 -10.33
C GLU A 33 19.36 2.13 -9.51
N ASN A 34 19.85 1.65 -8.37
CA ASN A 34 19.10 0.82 -7.45
C ASN A 34 18.27 1.62 -6.42
N GLN A 35 18.43 2.94 -6.41
CA GLN A 35 17.74 3.86 -5.48
C GLN A 35 18.15 3.62 -4.01
N TRP A 36 19.42 3.33 -3.79
CA TRP A 36 19.99 3.14 -2.47
C TRP A 36 20.82 4.36 -2.08
N PHE A 37 20.37 5.03 -1.04
CA PHE A 37 20.98 6.27 -0.56
C PHE A 37 21.56 6.07 0.82
N ILE A 38 22.80 6.52 1.03
CA ILE A 38 23.51 6.36 2.31
C ILE A 38 22.75 7.09 3.42
N GLY A 39 22.56 6.39 4.55
CA GLY A 39 21.80 6.94 5.68
C GLY A 39 20.28 6.88 5.52
N HIS A 40 19.79 6.36 4.40
CA HIS A 40 18.36 6.20 4.13
C HIS A 40 17.92 4.74 4.24
N ASP A 41 16.62 4.54 4.42
CA ASP A 41 16.00 3.22 4.46
C ASP A 41 15.95 2.64 3.05
N THR A 42 16.42 1.40 2.87
CA THR A 42 16.42 0.71 1.57
C THR A 42 15.02 0.41 1.03
N GLU A 43 14.01 0.45 1.89
CA GLU A 43 12.60 0.23 1.53
C GLU A 43 11.84 1.53 1.23
N GLN A 44 12.55 2.65 1.16
CA GLN A 44 11.92 3.90 0.71
C GLN A 44 11.67 3.89 -0.80
N ILE A 45 10.68 4.69 -1.19
CA ILE A 45 10.27 4.86 -2.58
C ILE A 45 10.87 6.17 -3.07
N TRP A 46 11.70 6.10 -4.11
CA TRP A 46 12.17 7.24 -4.87
C TRP A 46 11.59 7.19 -6.26
N ASP A 47 10.80 8.20 -6.62
CA ASP A 47 10.17 8.29 -7.93
C ASP A 47 9.86 9.74 -8.26
N TYR A 48 9.37 10.01 -9.47
CA TYR A 48 8.96 11.33 -9.88
C TYR A 48 7.76 11.82 -9.08
N GLU A 49 7.86 13.04 -8.57
CA GLU A 49 6.73 13.72 -7.92
C GLU A 49 5.70 14.08 -8.98
N ARG A 50 4.45 13.69 -8.76
CA ARG A 50 3.35 13.96 -9.67
C ARG A 50 2.71 15.30 -9.36
N ASP A 51 2.55 16.15 -10.37
CA ASP A 51 1.89 17.46 -10.32
C ASP A 51 0.56 17.45 -11.13
N GLY A 52 -0.20 16.38 -11.05
CA GLY A 52 -1.49 16.24 -11.73
C GLY A 52 -1.40 15.68 -13.15
N VAL A 53 -2.22 16.23 -14.04
CA VAL A 53 -2.36 15.80 -15.44
C VAL A 53 -2.33 17.05 -16.33
N TRP A 54 -1.59 17.00 -17.44
CA TRP A 54 -1.56 18.08 -18.41
C TRP A 54 -2.96 18.39 -18.95
N GLN A 55 -3.41 19.64 -18.82
CA GLN A 55 -4.74 20.07 -19.23
C GLN A 55 -4.74 20.65 -20.64
N LEU A 56 -5.93 20.88 -21.19
CA LEU A 56 -6.08 21.64 -22.44
C LEU A 56 -5.60 23.07 -22.23
N GLY A 57 -4.80 23.56 -23.17
CA GLY A 57 -4.16 24.87 -23.08
C GLY A 57 -2.72 24.82 -22.59
N GLU A 58 -2.23 23.66 -22.12
CA GLU A 58 -0.84 23.43 -21.69
C GLU A 58 0.00 22.66 -22.75
N GLU A 59 -0.46 22.58 -24.01
CA GLU A 59 0.14 21.76 -25.06
C GLU A 59 1.61 22.10 -25.32
N GLU A 60 1.94 23.38 -25.30
CA GLU A 60 3.30 23.87 -25.56
C GLU A 60 4.26 23.42 -24.46
N GLU A 61 3.87 23.58 -23.21
CA GLU A 61 4.66 23.14 -22.06
C GLU A 61 4.78 21.63 -21.99
N ALA A 62 3.67 20.91 -22.15
CA ALA A 62 3.65 19.43 -22.16
C ALA A 62 4.60 18.86 -23.23
N SER A 63 4.66 19.49 -24.41
CA SER A 63 5.49 19.04 -25.53
C SER A 63 6.99 19.09 -25.23
N LYS A 64 7.45 19.99 -24.36
CA LYS A 64 8.86 20.07 -23.93
C LYS A 64 9.31 18.77 -23.27
N TYR A 65 8.42 18.12 -22.52
CA TYR A 65 8.66 16.84 -21.85
C TYR A 65 8.20 15.62 -22.68
N GLY A 66 7.83 15.84 -23.96
CA GLY A 66 7.33 14.79 -24.85
C GLY A 66 5.92 14.30 -24.49
N ASN A 67 5.18 15.07 -23.72
CA ASN A 67 3.82 14.79 -23.25
C ASN A 67 2.78 15.59 -24.04
N LYS A 68 1.51 15.29 -23.80
CA LYS A 68 0.36 16.00 -24.36
C LYS A 68 -0.77 16.03 -23.35
N PRO A 69 -1.83 16.86 -23.54
CA PRO A 69 -2.98 16.91 -22.66
C PRO A 69 -3.54 15.52 -22.34
N GLY A 70 -3.77 15.28 -21.07
CA GLY A 70 -4.19 14.01 -20.51
C GLY A 70 -3.08 13.08 -20.06
N ASP A 71 -1.81 13.36 -20.35
CA ASP A 71 -0.67 12.63 -19.78
C ASP A 71 -0.37 13.13 -18.36
N PHE A 72 0.23 12.30 -17.51
CA PHE A 72 0.66 12.76 -16.20
C PHE A 72 1.73 13.84 -16.29
N LYS A 73 1.60 14.83 -15.42
CA LYS A 73 2.55 15.91 -15.21
C LYS A 73 3.43 15.56 -14.02
N TYR A 74 4.73 15.70 -14.20
CA TYR A 74 5.74 15.47 -13.17
C TYR A 74 6.54 16.72 -12.93
N VAL A 75 7.03 16.88 -11.69
CA VAL A 75 7.85 18.01 -11.31
C VAL A 75 9.28 17.80 -11.83
N ASP A 76 9.79 18.76 -12.57
CA ASP A 76 11.20 18.89 -12.91
C ASP A 76 11.88 19.58 -11.71
N GLN A 77 12.55 18.79 -10.86
CA GLN A 77 13.08 19.26 -9.58
C GLN A 77 14.26 20.21 -9.72
N ASN A 78 15.06 20.01 -10.75
CA ASN A 78 16.26 20.84 -10.99
C ASN A 78 16.02 21.98 -12.00
N GLY A 79 14.89 21.95 -12.73
CA GLY A 79 14.48 22.99 -13.68
C GLY A 79 15.29 22.99 -14.99
N ASP A 80 15.90 21.88 -15.36
CA ASP A 80 16.75 21.80 -16.56
C ASP A 80 15.94 21.50 -17.85
N GLY A 81 14.64 21.26 -17.73
CA GLY A 81 13.73 20.99 -18.84
C GLY A 81 13.76 19.54 -19.32
N VAL A 82 14.42 18.64 -18.59
CA VAL A 82 14.51 17.22 -18.90
C VAL A 82 14.11 16.40 -17.68
N LEU A 83 13.10 15.56 -17.79
CA LEU A 83 12.71 14.67 -16.71
C LEU A 83 13.62 13.43 -16.69
N ASP A 84 14.58 13.39 -15.76
CA ASP A 84 15.56 12.30 -15.59
C ASP A 84 15.63 11.79 -14.14
N THR A 85 16.60 10.94 -13.82
CA THR A 85 16.74 10.34 -12.48
C THR A 85 17.01 11.33 -11.37
N LYS A 86 17.48 12.55 -11.70
CA LYS A 86 17.78 13.62 -10.72
C LYS A 86 16.51 14.31 -10.22
N ASP A 87 15.38 14.13 -10.95
CA ASP A 87 14.09 14.69 -10.56
C ASP A 87 13.30 13.76 -9.63
N LYS A 88 13.85 12.60 -9.31
CA LYS A 88 13.23 11.68 -8.37
C LYS A 88 13.37 12.18 -6.94
N THR A 89 12.28 12.13 -6.19
CA THR A 89 12.20 12.51 -4.79
C THR A 89 11.58 11.41 -3.95
N PHE A 90 11.69 11.55 -2.64
CA PHE A 90 11.09 10.61 -1.69
C PHE A 90 9.56 10.66 -1.75
N GLN A 91 8.94 9.54 -2.09
CA GLN A 91 7.49 9.38 -2.22
C GLN A 91 6.84 8.60 -1.06
N GLY A 92 7.62 8.00 -0.18
CA GLY A 92 7.12 7.22 0.94
C GLY A 92 7.89 5.92 1.16
N TYR A 93 7.27 4.97 1.83
CA TYR A 93 7.87 3.67 2.15
C TYR A 93 7.05 2.52 1.57
N LYS A 94 7.72 1.47 1.09
CA LYS A 94 7.10 0.24 0.60
C LYS A 94 6.53 -0.60 1.74
N THR A 95 7.20 -0.56 2.91
CA THR A 95 6.87 -1.33 4.11
C THR A 95 6.18 -0.48 5.17
N PRO A 96 5.37 -1.07 6.06
CA PRO A 96 4.77 -0.35 7.17
C PRO A 96 5.84 0.20 8.11
N ARG A 97 5.70 1.44 8.53
CA ARG A 97 6.57 2.05 9.56
C ARG A 97 6.16 1.69 10.97
N TYR A 98 4.88 1.41 11.16
CA TYR A 98 4.32 1.00 12.44
C TYR A 98 3.35 -0.15 12.23
N VAL A 99 3.56 -1.21 13.02
CA VAL A 99 2.67 -2.36 13.07
C VAL A 99 2.21 -2.53 14.51
N TRP A 100 0.93 -2.71 14.71
CA TRP A 100 0.40 -3.07 16.00
C TRP A 100 -0.71 -4.10 15.86
N SER A 101 -0.89 -4.91 16.90
CA SER A 101 -2.01 -5.82 17.03
C SER A 101 -2.60 -5.72 18.43
N TRP A 102 -3.90 -5.91 18.51
CA TRP A 102 -4.63 -5.91 19.76
C TRP A 102 -5.59 -7.08 19.79
N ARG A 103 -5.35 -7.97 20.75
CA ARG A 103 -6.23 -9.11 21.05
C ARG A 103 -6.86 -8.92 22.40
N ASN A 104 -8.15 -9.20 22.50
CA ASN A 104 -8.86 -9.12 23.77
C ASN A 104 -9.90 -10.23 23.88
N GLU A 105 -10.18 -10.61 25.13
CA GLU A 105 -11.24 -11.56 25.46
C GLU A 105 -11.97 -11.04 26.72
N PHE A 106 -13.29 -11.00 26.60
CA PHE A 106 -14.19 -10.63 27.70
C PHE A 106 -15.06 -11.82 28.07
N VAL A 107 -15.22 -12.10 29.35
CA VAL A 107 -16.12 -13.12 29.87
C VAL A 107 -17.24 -12.46 30.64
N PHE A 108 -18.47 -12.66 30.20
CA PHE A 108 -19.67 -12.13 30.81
C PHE A 108 -20.47 -13.26 31.48
N PHE A 109 -20.99 -13.00 32.65
CA PHE A 109 -21.89 -13.93 33.36
C PHE A 109 -21.36 -15.36 33.48
N LYS A 110 -20.03 -15.55 33.47
CA LYS A 110 -19.31 -16.85 33.54
C LYS A 110 -19.46 -17.76 32.29
N ASN A 111 -20.44 -17.53 31.45
CA ASN A 111 -20.82 -18.44 30.39
C ASN A 111 -20.71 -17.88 28.98
N LEU A 112 -20.70 -16.56 28.83
CA LEU A 112 -20.61 -15.88 27.56
C LEU A 112 -19.23 -15.27 27.41
N SER A 113 -18.51 -15.61 26.35
CA SER A 113 -17.23 -14.99 26.03
C SER A 113 -17.28 -14.32 24.67
N LEU A 114 -16.69 -13.12 24.61
CA LEU A 114 -16.47 -12.35 23.38
C LEU A 114 -14.97 -12.16 23.22
N SER A 115 -14.40 -12.65 22.14
CA SER A 115 -13.01 -12.38 21.78
C SER A 115 -12.90 -11.70 20.43
N PHE A 116 -11.90 -10.85 20.27
CA PHE A 116 -11.59 -10.23 18.99
C PHE A 116 -10.09 -9.99 18.84
N MET A 117 -9.66 -9.87 17.59
CA MET A 117 -8.32 -9.47 17.21
C MET A 117 -8.38 -8.39 16.14
N MET A 118 -7.65 -7.33 16.37
CA MET A 118 -7.43 -6.23 15.42
C MET A 118 -5.94 -6.04 15.18
N TYR A 119 -5.59 -5.58 13.99
CA TYR A 119 -4.24 -5.16 13.70
C TYR A 119 -4.22 -4.05 12.65
N SER A 120 -3.07 -3.40 12.53
CA SER A 120 -2.88 -2.27 11.63
C SER A 120 -1.47 -2.24 11.07
N HIS A 121 -1.38 -1.86 9.80
CA HIS A 121 -0.14 -1.47 9.15
C HIS A 121 -0.25 0.01 8.77
N ILE A 122 0.73 0.82 9.21
CA ILE A 122 0.69 2.27 9.07
C ILE A 122 1.95 2.77 8.38
N GLY A 123 1.79 3.73 7.47
CA GLY A 123 2.88 4.47 6.85
C GLY A 123 3.46 3.84 5.59
N GLN A 124 2.86 2.78 5.10
CA GLN A 124 3.20 2.17 3.80
C GLN A 124 2.42 2.81 2.65
N TYR A 125 3.05 2.81 1.49
CA TYR A 125 2.47 3.23 0.22
C TYR A 125 2.47 2.06 -0.76
N GLY A 126 1.60 2.10 -1.72
CA GLY A 126 1.54 1.13 -2.80
C GLY A 126 1.05 1.75 -4.09
N THR A 127 1.26 1.03 -5.18
CA THR A 127 0.72 1.39 -6.49
C THR A 127 -0.41 0.45 -6.85
N PHE A 128 -1.44 0.97 -7.50
CA PHE A 128 -2.44 0.14 -8.13
C PHE A 128 -2.18 0.08 -9.63
N ASN A 129 -1.44 -0.93 -10.04
CA ASN A 129 -0.96 -1.06 -11.42
C ASN A 129 -2.10 -1.08 -12.46
N ARG A 130 -3.28 -1.59 -12.10
CA ARG A 130 -4.45 -1.58 -13.00
C ARG A 130 -4.96 -0.16 -13.28
N ALA A 131 -4.85 0.76 -12.31
CA ALA A 131 -5.18 2.17 -12.51
C ALA A 131 -4.09 2.92 -13.27
N ALA A 132 -2.82 2.58 -13.00
CA ALA A 132 -1.67 3.12 -13.71
C ALA A 132 -1.55 2.57 -15.13
N ASN A 133 -1.99 1.32 -15.34
CA ASN A 133 -1.92 0.70 -16.65
C ASN A 133 -2.94 1.34 -17.60
N THR A 134 -2.43 2.13 -18.49
CA THR A 134 -3.18 2.77 -19.58
C THR A 134 -3.30 1.85 -20.81
N GLY A 135 -2.96 0.57 -20.64
CA GLY A 135 -2.92 -0.47 -21.67
C GLY A 135 -4.09 -0.39 -22.61
N GLY A 136 -3.82 -0.56 -23.88
CA GLY A 136 -4.74 -0.31 -24.96
C GLY A 136 -6.04 -1.12 -24.85
N MET A 137 -6.99 -0.81 -25.71
CA MET A 137 -8.33 -1.42 -25.82
C MET A 137 -8.36 -2.96 -25.93
N TYR A 138 -7.21 -3.60 -26.04
CA TYR A 138 -7.08 -5.04 -26.23
C TYR A 138 -7.10 -5.85 -24.94
N ASP A 139 -6.77 -5.23 -23.80
CA ASP A 139 -6.79 -5.91 -22.50
C ASP A 139 -8.00 -5.49 -21.66
N ARG A 140 -9.11 -6.19 -21.87
CA ARG A 140 -10.37 -5.94 -21.16
C ARG A 140 -10.29 -6.23 -19.67
N TYR A 141 -9.26 -6.93 -19.19
CA TYR A 141 -9.09 -7.29 -17.78
C TYR A 141 -8.36 -6.22 -16.97
N THR A 142 -7.71 -5.28 -17.65
CA THR A 142 -6.92 -4.21 -16.99
C THR A 142 -7.64 -2.87 -16.93
N ILE A 143 -8.77 -2.71 -17.61
CA ILE A 143 -9.55 -1.47 -17.57
C ILE A 143 -10.36 -1.45 -16.28
N VAL A 144 -9.99 -0.54 -15.39
CA VAL A 144 -10.74 -0.23 -14.18
C VAL A 144 -11.62 0.98 -14.45
N ASP A 145 -12.86 0.93 -13.97
CA ASP A 145 -13.78 2.07 -14.03
C ASP A 145 -13.33 3.14 -13.02
N ILE A 146 -12.52 4.06 -13.50
CA ILE A 146 -12.00 5.20 -12.75
C ILE A 146 -12.20 6.46 -13.60
N PRO A 147 -12.36 7.64 -12.97
CA PRO A 147 -12.62 8.90 -13.68
C PRO A 147 -11.35 9.42 -14.39
N ARG A 148 -10.98 8.75 -15.49
CA ARG A 148 -9.82 9.15 -16.29
C ARG A 148 -10.02 10.48 -16.99
N TRP A 149 -8.92 11.19 -17.18
CA TRP A 149 -8.92 12.42 -17.95
C TRP A 149 -9.42 12.20 -19.39
N ASN A 150 -10.34 13.02 -19.77
CA ASN A 150 -10.75 13.26 -21.15
C ASN A 150 -11.26 14.71 -21.27
N LYS A 151 -11.58 15.16 -22.49
CA LYS A 151 -11.99 16.56 -22.72
C LYS A 151 -13.25 16.99 -21.95
N ASP A 152 -14.13 16.04 -21.63
CA ASP A 152 -15.36 16.26 -20.90
C ASP A 152 -15.21 16.03 -19.40
N ASN A 153 -14.09 15.45 -18.97
CA ASN A 153 -13.74 15.17 -17.58
C ASN A 153 -12.26 15.55 -17.32
N PRO A 154 -11.93 16.84 -17.20
CA PRO A 154 -10.57 17.31 -16.94
C PRO A 154 -10.21 17.07 -15.46
N THR A 155 -9.71 15.87 -15.13
CA THR A 155 -9.27 15.49 -13.79
C THR A 155 -7.74 15.52 -13.70
N ASP A 156 -7.22 15.79 -12.50
CA ASP A 156 -5.80 15.68 -12.16
C ASP A 156 -5.43 14.32 -11.55
N ASP A 157 -6.42 13.46 -11.28
CA ASP A 157 -6.19 12.20 -10.56
C ASP A 157 -5.66 11.08 -11.46
N TYR A 158 -6.21 10.95 -12.66
CA TYR A 158 -5.93 9.82 -13.56
C TYR A 158 -5.70 10.28 -14.99
N ALA A 159 -4.56 9.88 -15.54
CA ALA A 159 -4.23 10.17 -16.93
C ALA A 159 -5.21 9.55 -17.92
N ARG A 160 -5.23 10.08 -19.15
CA ARG A 160 -5.99 9.53 -20.27
C ARG A 160 -5.62 8.09 -20.58
N ILE A 161 -6.49 7.35 -21.25
CA ILE A 161 -6.19 6.03 -21.81
C ILE A 161 -5.07 6.16 -22.85
N GLY A 162 -4.07 5.27 -22.78
CA GLY A 162 -2.92 5.28 -23.67
C GLY A 162 -1.87 6.34 -23.37
N SER A 163 -1.89 6.94 -22.17
CA SER A 163 -0.78 7.74 -21.66
C SER A 163 0.45 6.89 -21.40
N THR A 164 1.62 7.42 -21.66
CA THR A 164 2.90 6.84 -21.25
C THR A 164 3.31 7.49 -19.94
N ASN A 165 3.43 6.69 -18.88
CA ASN A 165 3.81 7.18 -17.57
C ASN A 165 5.30 6.94 -17.33
N LYS A 166 6.03 7.94 -16.85
CA LYS A 166 7.42 7.78 -16.41
C LYS A 166 7.51 7.33 -14.94
N GLY A 167 6.56 7.75 -14.11
CA GLY A 167 6.47 7.44 -12.69
C GLY A 167 5.19 6.70 -12.31
N ASN A 168 5.09 6.31 -11.06
CA ASN A 168 3.95 5.59 -10.51
C ASN A 168 3.05 6.51 -9.70
N ASN A 169 1.80 6.11 -9.55
CA ASN A 169 0.86 6.78 -8.64
C ASN A 169 0.87 6.05 -7.29
N TYR A 170 1.54 6.64 -6.31
CA TYR A 170 1.65 6.09 -4.97
C TYR A 170 0.49 6.54 -4.09
N VAL A 171 -0.20 5.60 -3.49
CA VAL A 171 -1.33 5.83 -2.60
C VAL A 171 -1.05 5.20 -1.24
N LYS A 172 -1.47 5.86 -0.17
CA LYS A 172 -1.36 5.32 1.19
C LYS A 172 -2.13 4.02 1.33
N LYS A 173 -1.45 2.96 1.81
CA LYS A 173 -2.02 1.64 2.10
C LYS A 173 -2.22 1.42 3.60
N THR A 174 -2.27 2.47 4.39
CA THR A 174 -2.58 2.39 5.83
C THR A 174 -3.96 1.79 6.05
N PHE A 175 -4.05 0.83 6.95
CA PHE A 175 -5.33 0.23 7.30
C PHE A 175 -5.37 -0.22 8.77
N VAL A 176 -6.60 -0.36 9.28
CA VAL A 176 -6.93 -1.07 10.53
C VAL A 176 -7.90 -2.18 10.17
N ARG A 177 -7.55 -3.41 10.48
CA ARG A 177 -8.37 -4.59 10.20
C ARG A 177 -8.87 -5.24 11.47
N MET A 178 -10.15 -5.55 11.49
CA MET A 178 -10.69 -6.56 12.40
C MET A 178 -10.45 -7.93 11.77
N GLU A 179 -9.50 -8.69 12.30
CA GLU A 179 -9.16 -10.01 11.76
C GLU A 179 -10.25 -11.03 12.07
N ASN A 180 -10.65 -11.08 13.33
CA ASN A 180 -11.73 -11.97 13.76
C ASN A 180 -12.48 -11.38 14.95
N ILE A 181 -13.73 -11.82 15.09
CA ILE A 181 -14.57 -11.64 16.27
C ILE A 181 -15.31 -12.94 16.53
N THR A 182 -15.25 -13.42 17.78
CA THR A 182 -15.89 -14.69 18.17
C THR A 182 -16.73 -14.49 19.41
N LEU A 183 -17.98 -14.86 19.31
CA LEU A 183 -18.89 -14.96 20.44
C LEU A 183 -19.09 -16.43 20.79
N SER A 184 -18.91 -16.81 22.05
CA SER A 184 -19.09 -18.19 22.50
C SER A 184 -19.96 -18.23 23.74
N TYR A 185 -20.80 -19.25 23.81
CA TYR A 185 -21.65 -19.51 24.97
C TYR A 185 -21.47 -20.94 25.46
N SER A 186 -21.04 -21.10 26.69
CA SER A 186 -20.92 -22.39 27.38
C SER A 186 -22.20 -22.68 28.17
N VAL A 187 -22.85 -23.76 27.86
CA VAL A 187 -24.10 -24.13 28.55
C VAL A 187 -23.82 -24.50 30.01
N PRO A 188 -24.54 -23.94 30.98
CA PRO A 188 -24.33 -24.26 32.40
C PRO A 188 -24.52 -25.74 32.71
N ASN A 189 -23.66 -26.32 33.53
CA ASN A 189 -23.66 -27.75 33.89
C ASN A 189 -24.96 -28.24 34.51
N ASN A 190 -25.70 -27.39 35.22
CA ASN A 190 -26.99 -27.74 35.80
C ASN A 190 -28.07 -28.09 34.73
N LEU A 191 -27.95 -27.52 33.53
CA LEU A 191 -28.80 -27.83 32.40
C LEU A 191 -28.34 -29.11 31.69
N LEU A 192 -27.03 -29.32 31.56
CA LEU A 192 -26.43 -30.44 30.83
C LEU A 192 -26.62 -31.79 31.54
N LYS A 193 -26.62 -31.79 32.86
CA LYS A 193 -26.86 -33.03 33.66
C LYS A 193 -28.13 -33.75 33.30
N LYS A 194 -29.14 -33.06 32.83
CA LYS A 194 -30.42 -33.67 32.41
C LYS A 194 -30.31 -34.48 31.12
N PHE A 195 -29.26 -34.27 30.33
CA PHE A 195 -29.07 -34.87 29.01
C PHE A 195 -27.83 -35.77 28.94
N SER A 196 -27.18 -36.08 30.08
CA SER A 196 -25.96 -36.89 30.14
C SER A 196 -24.80 -36.27 29.31
N VAL A 197 -24.79 -34.98 29.16
CA VAL A 197 -23.74 -34.21 28.46
C VAL A 197 -22.85 -33.57 29.51
N GLN A 198 -21.53 -33.74 29.37
CA GLN A 198 -20.56 -33.18 30.32
C GLN A 198 -20.26 -31.72 30.01
N ASN A 199 -20.14 -31.36 28.73
CA ASN A 199 -19.87 -30.00 28.29
C ASN A 199 -20.57 -29.74 26.96
N MET A 200 -21.06 -28.50 26.76
CA MET A 200 -21.59 -28.02 25.49
C MET A 200 -21.28 -26.54 25.32
N ARG A 201 -20.69 -26.20 24.17
CA ARG A 201 -20.34 -24.84 23.81
C ARG A 201 -20.78 -24.52 22.40
N PHE A 202 -21.47 -23.41 22.25
CA PHE A 202 -21.82 -22.81 20.96
C PHE A 202 -20.81 -21.69 20.66
N SER A 203 -20.43 -21.53 19.39
CA SER A 203 -19.57 -20.44 18.96
C SER A 203 -20.05 -19.89 17.62
N LEU A 204 -19.98 -18.58 17.49
CA LEU A 204 -20.17 -17.83 16.25
C LEU A 204 -18.92 -17.00 16.02
N ALA A 205 -18.22 -17.29 14.94
CA ALA A 205 -16.99 -16.59 14.59
C ALA A 205 -17.13 -15.93 13.21
N VAL A 206 -16.74 -14.66 13.13
CA VAL A 206 -16.65 -13.92 11.87
C VAL A 206 -15.20 -13.57 11.63
N ARG A 207 -14.64 -14.00 10.49
CA ARG A 207 -13.32 -13.61 10.02
C ARG A 207 -13.46 -12.48 9.02
N ASN A 208 -12.51 -11.54 9.05
CA ASN A 208 -12.47 -10.34 8.22
C ASN A 208 -13.80 -9.57 8.20
N PRO A 209 -14.42 -9.24 9.38
CA PRO A 209 -15.68 -8.53 9.39
C PRO A 209 -15.62 -7.18 8.71
N PHE A 210 -14.50 -6.44 8.88
CA PHE A 210 -14.27 -5.16 8.21
C PHE A 210 -12.79 -4.76 8.21
N VAL A 211 -12.46 -3.88 7.29
CA VAL A 211 -11.21 -3.13 7.22
C VAL A 211 -11.52 -1.64 7.07
N ILE A 212 -10.78 -0.81 7.76
CA ILE A 212 -10.83 0.66 7.66
C ILE A 212 -9.55 1.09 6.96
N THR A 213 -9.67 1.68 5.79
CA THR A 213 -8.54 2.09 4.96
C THR A 213 -8.95 3.24 4.03
N GLY A 214 -7.99 4.04 3.61
CA GLY A 214 -8.14 4.96 2.48
C GLY A 214 -7.65 4.37 1.15
N TRP A 215 -7.39 3.06 1.11
CA TRP A 215 -7.02 2.35 -0.11
C TRP A 215 -8.27 1.91 -0.86
N ASP A 216 -8.50 2.44 -2.07
CA ASP A 216 -9.73 2.23 -2.85
C ASP A 216 -9.67 1.01 -3.79
N PHE A 217 -8.55 0.31 -3.86
CA PHE A 217 -8.26 -0.68 -4.89
C PHE A 217 -8.29 -2.12 -4.36
N GLY A 218 -9.37 -2.52 -3.72
CA GLY A 218 -9.51 -3.85 -3.14
C GLY A 218 -8.92 -3.95 -1.73
N ASP A 219 -8.31 -5.08 -1.40
CA ASP A 219 -7.73 -5.31 -0.09
C ASP A 219 -6.35 -4.64 0.05
N PRO A 220 -6.10 -3.82 1.10
CA PRO A 220 -4.82 -3.12 1.25
C PRO A 220 -3.63 -4.06 1.52
N GLU A 221 -3.83 -5.30 1.93
CA GLU A 221 -2.76 -6.29 2.11
C GLU A 221 -2.52 -7.13 0.86
N GLY A 222 -3.57 -7.75 0.34
CA GLY A 222 -3.46 -8.75 -0.73
C GLY A 222 -3.70 -8.23 -2.13
N GLY A 223 -4.19 -7.01 -2.28
CA GLY A 223 -4.55 -6.43 -3.59
C GLY A 223 -5.86 -6.92 -4.17
N ASP A 224 -6.28 -8.14 -3.87
CA ASP A 224 -7.60 -8.69 -4.23
C ASP A 224 -8.58 -8.57 -3.05
N THR A 225 -9.83 -8.96 -3.27
CA THR A 225 -10.85 -8.89 -2.22
C THR A 225 -10.67 -9.99 -1.20
N THR A 226 -10.55 -9.64 0.07
CA THR A 226 -10.50 -10.61 1.17
C THR A 226 -11.92 -11.03 1.55
N LEU A 227 -12.18 -12.35 1.56
CA LEU A 227 -13.50 -12.90 1.86
C LEU A 227 -13.84 -12.77 3.35
N ARG A 228 -15.04 -12.33 3.62
CA ARG A 228 -15.67 -12.45 4.95
C ARG A 228 -16.19 -13.85 5.13
N THR A 229 -15.87 -14.51 6.25
CA THR A 229 -16.33 -15.86 6.57
C THR A 229 -17.06 -15.85 7.89
N VAL A 230 -18.23 -16.49 7.93
CA VAL A 230 -19.03 -16.71 9.14
C VAL A 230 -19.05 -18.19 9.44
N ASN A 231 -18.60 -18.56 10.64
CA ASN A 231 -18.56 -19.93 11.11
C ASN A 231 -19.44 -20.08 12.36
N PHE A 232 -20.30 -21.07 12.33
CA PHE A 232 -21.05 -21.52 13.52
C PHE A 232 -20.49 -22.87 13.97
N GLY A 233 -20.18 -23.01 15.25
CA GLY A 233 -19.62 -24.20 15.83
C GLY A 233 -20.43 -24.67 17.04
N VAL A 234 -20.56 -25.98 17.18
CA VAL A 234 -21.10 -26.66 18.37
C VAL A 234 -20.10 -27.70 18.81
N ASN A 235 -19.58 -27.57 20.03
CA ASN A 235 -18.71 -28.56 20.66
C ASN A 235 -19.43 -29.15 21.85
N PHE A 236 -19.47 -30.48 21.93
CA PHE A 236 -20.05 -31.17 23.09
C PHE A 236 -19.22 -32.40 23.46
N THR A 237 -19.25 -32.75 24.73
CA THR A 237 -18.64 -33.96 25.30
C THR A 237 -19.71 -34.72 26.03
N LEU A 238 -19.83 -36.03 25.75
CA LEU A 238 -20.75 -36.97 26.40
C LEU A 238 -20.13 -37.58 27.65
#